data_0b5827a1fd5431d3b2d1a042d8caba14
#
_entry.id   0b5827a1fd5431d3b2d1a042d8caba14
#
_cell.length_a   1.000
_cell.length_b   1.000
_cell.length_c   1.000
_cell.angle_alpha   90.00
_cell.angle_beta   90.00
_cell.angle_gamma   90.00
#
_symmetry.space_group_name_H-M   'P 1'
#
loop_
_entity.id
_entity.type
_entity.pdbx_description
1 polymer ?
#
loop_
_entity_poly.entity_id
_entity_poly.type
_entity_poly.pdbx_seq_one_letter_code
_entity_poly.pdbx_strand_id
1 'polypeptide(L)'
;MALPLELSKLIVLCGGPPLAIPDPETGKQKTNRDGELLFRTEVIVVGNGRPELFGVRTTKEPKGLVVGAPITITAPTISTFTTRDGTTGVFYEAAAIEPARATREAS
;
A
#
# COMPACT_ATOMS: atom_id res chain seq x y z
N MET A 1 -0.75 16.23 5.54
CA MET A 1 0.68 15.94 5.75
C MET A 1 0.92 14.44 5.82
N ALA A 2 1.90 13.96 5.08
CA ALA A 2 2.25 12.54 5.09
C ALA A 2 3.37 12.31 6.09
N LEU A 3 3.25 11.23 6.87
CA LEU A 3 4.26 10.86 7.85
C LEU A 3 4.92 9.56 7.40
N PRO A 4 6.25 9.46 7.46
CA PRO A 4 6.92 8.22 7.12
C PRO A 4 6.62 7.13 8.15
N LEU A 5 6.58 5.89 7.68
CA LEU A 5 6.35 4.73 8.52
C LEU A 5 7.60 3.88 8.61
N GLU A 6 7.84 3.31 9.77
CA GLU A 6 8.94 2.40 10.01
C GLU A 6 8.41 0.97 10.10
N LEU A 7 8.77 0.15 9.12
CA LEU A 7 8.26 -1.22 9.02
C LEU A 7 9.34 -2.28 9.21
N SER A 8 10.57 -1.89 9.50
CA SER A 8 11.69 -2.82 9.51
C SER A 8 11.59 -3.95 10.53
N LYS A 9 10.82 -3.75 11.59
CA LYS A 9 10.63 -4.75 12.64
C LYS A 9 9.34 -5.54 12.49
N LEU A 10 8.63 -5.33 11.38
CA LEU A 10 7.36 -5.98 11.13
C LEU A 10 7.49 -6.96 9.98
N ILE A 11 6.66 -7.98 10.00
CA ILE A 11 6.54 -8.90 8.89
C ILE A 11 5.44 -8.35 7.98
N VAL A 12 5.78 -8.13 6.70
CA VAL A 12 4.84 -7.57 5.74
C VAL A 12 4.66 -8.55 4.59
N LEU A 13 3.42 -8.96 4.37
CA LEU A 13 3.08 -9.95 3.37
C LEU A 13 2.06 -9.37 2.40
N CYS A 14 2.04 -9.90 1.19
CA CYS A 14 1.01 -9.52 0.22
C CYS A 14 -0.34 -10.11 0.65
N GLY A 15 -1.36 -9.27 0.76
CA GLY A 15 -2.68 -9.70 1.18
C GLY A 15 -3.67 -9.85 0.05
N GLY A 16 -3.32 -9.40 -1.16
CA GLY A 16 -4.20 -9.49 -2.32
C GLY A 16 -3.53 -8.95 -3.56
N PRO A 17 -4.14 -9.12 -4.73
CA PRO A 17 -3.58 -8.57 -5.96
C PRO A 17 -3.71 -7.04 -5.98
N PRO A 18 -2.80 -6.33 -6.68
CA PRO A 18 -2.98 -4.90 -6.86
C PRO A 18 -4.21 -4.62 -7.73
N LEU A 19 -5.00 -3.64 -7.32
CA LEU A 19 -6.22 -3.28 -8.01
C LEU A 19 -6.18 -1.81 -8.39
N ALA A 20 -6.68 -1.49 -9.58
CA ALA A 20 -6.86 -0.11 -9.98
C ALA A 20 -7.93 0.52 -9.12
N ILE A 21 -7.69 1.75 -8.64
CA ILE A 21 -8.67 2.46 -7.83
C ILE A 21 -9.63 3.16 -8.79
N PRO A 22 -10.93 2.85 -8.75
CA PRO A 22 -11.88 3.50 -9.64
C PRO A 22 -12.19 4.93 -9.18
N ASP A 23 -12.43 5.80 -10.17
CA ASP A 23 -12.92 7.14 -9.90
C ASP A 23 -14.46 7.07 -9.92
N PRO A 24 -15.12 7.40 -8.81
CA PRO A 24 -16.58 7.27 -8.74
C PRO A 24 -17.32 8.21 -9.68
N GLU A 25 -16.69 9.29 -10.13
CA GLU A 25 -17.37 10.24 -11.02
C GLU A 25 -17.29 9.81 -12.48
N THR A 26 -16.17 9.23 -12.92
CA THR A 26 -15.98 8.90 -14.33
C THR A 26 -16.07 7.41 -14.63
N GLY A 27 -15.95 6.56 -13.61
CA GLY A 27 -15.89 5.12 -13.79
C GLY A 27 -14.54 4.63 -14.29
N LYS A 28 -13.62 5.53 -14.58
CA LYS A 28 -12.28 5.19 -15.02
C LYS A 28 -11.35 5.09 -13.82
N GLN A 29 -10.12 4.64 -14.05
CA GLN A 29 -9.15 4.55 -12.98
C GLN A 29 -8.82 5.94 -12.43
N LYS A 30 -8.80 6.05 -11.12
CA LYS A 30 -8.50 7.31 -10.43
C LYS A 30 -7.04 7.69 -10.66
N THR A 31 -6.79 8.99 -10.80
CA THR A 31 -5.44 9.53 -10.91
C THR A 31 -5.17 10.47 -9.75
N ASN A 32 -3.89 10.70 -9.49
CA ASN A 32 -3.49 11.72 -8.53
C ASN A 32 -3.42 13.09 -9.23
N ARG A 33 -2.91 14.08 -8.50
CA ARG A 33 -2.81 15.44 -8.98
C ARG A 33 -1.94 15.58 -10.23
N ASP A 34 -0.94 14.70 -10.37
CA ASP A 34 0.00 14.72 -11.50
C ASP A 34 -0.47 13.87 -12.67
N GLY A 35 -1.68 13.35 -12.63
CA GLY A 35 -2.21 12.51 -13.70
C GLY A 35 -1.75 11.06 -13.64
N GLU A 36 -1.05 10.66 -12.61
CA GLU A 36 -0.59 9.29 -12.46
C GLU A 36 -1.72 8.39 -11.98
N LEU A 37 -1.83 7.19 -12.55
CA LEU A 37 -2.85 6.22 -12.15
C LEU A 37 -2.60 5.75 -10.73
N LEU A 38 -3.68 5.44 -10.01
CA LEU A 38 -3.59 4.99 -8.63
C LEU A 38 -3.99 3.52 -8.52
N PHE A 39 -3.22 2.79 -7.74
CA PHE A 39 -3.45 1.36 -7.46
C PHE A 39 -3.54 1.16 -5.96
N ARG A 40 -4.29 0.17 -5.55
CA ARG A 40 -4.38 -0.22 -4.15
C ARG A 40 -4.03 -1.69 -4.02
N THR A 41 -3.12 -1.99 -3.10
CA THR A 41 -2.72 -3.36 -2.79
C THR A 41 -3.00 -3.61 -1.32
N GLU A 42 -3.69 -4.69 -1.03
CA GLU A 42 -3.88 -5.07 0.37
C GLU A 42 -2.64 -5.79 0.86
N VAL A 43 -2.17 -5.40 2.05
CA VAL A 43 -0.99 -5.98 2.67
C VAL A 43 -1.34 -6.46 4.06
N ILE A 44 -0.69 -7.52 4.49
CA ILE A 44 -0.84 -8.07 5.84
C ILE A 44 0.40 -7.68 6.62
N VAL A 45 0.20 -6.98 7.72
CA VAL A 45 1.30 -6.56 8.60
C VAL A 45 1.17 -7.34 9.90
N VAL A 46 2.23 -8.06 10.26
CA VAL A 46 2.25 -8.84 11.50
C VAL A 46 3.22 -8.19 12.46
N GLY A 47 2.68 -7.71 13.57
CA GLY A 47 3.46 -7.18 14.67
C GLY A 47 2.84 -7.66 15.96
N ASN A 48 3.66 -7.94 16.96
CA ASN A 48 3.18 -8.44 18.25
C ASN A 48 2.31 -9.69 18.14
N GLY A 49 2.57 -10.53 17.13
CA GLY A 49 1.84 -11.77 16.94
C GLY A 49 0.44 -11.62 16.35
N ARG A 50 0.02 -10.43 15.97
CA ARG A 50 -1.33 -10.20 15.41
C ARG A 50 -1.23 -9.67 13.98
N PRO A 51 -1.88 -10.35 13.04
CA PRO A 51 -1.95 -9.85 11.67
C PRO A 51 -3.02 -8.77 11.54
N GLU A 52 -2.72 -7.74 10.75
CA GLU A 52 -3.68 -6.71 10.39
C GLU A 52 -3.61 -6.46 8.89
N LEU A 53 -4.75 -6.14 8.29
CA LEU A 53 -4.86 -5.92 6.86
C LEU A 53 -4.95 -4.42 6.58
N PHE A 54 -4.09 -3.95 5.69
CA PHE A 54 -4.07 -2.54 5.29
C PHE A 54 -4.14 -2.43 3.77
N GLY A 55 -4.82 -1.40 3.27
CA GLY A 55 -4.76 -1.05 1.87
C GLY A 55 -3.69 0.02 1.65
N VAL A 56 -2.76 -0.23 0.76
CA VAL A 56 -1.66 0.69 0.46
C VAL A 56 -1.81 1.19 -0.97
N ARG A 57 -1.76 2.50 -1.13
CA ARG A 57 -1.92 3.17 -2.42
C ARG A 57 -0.55 3.41 -3.05
N THR A 58 -0.42 3.12 -4.34
CA THR A 58 0.80 3.40 -5.10
C THR A 58 0.43 4.00 -6.44
N THR A 59 1.38 4.72 -7.05
CA THR A 59 1.22 5.24 -8.41
C THR A 59 1.81 4.30 -9.44
N LYS A 60 2.60 3.33 -9.00
CA LYS A 60 3.12 2.28 -9.87
C LYS A 60 2.36 0.99 -9.61
N GLU A 61 1.96 0.31 -10.68
CA GLU A 61 1.32 -0.98 -10.53
C GLU A 61 2.34 -1.99 -9.99
N PRO A 62 2.13 -2.56 -8.81
CA PRO A 62 3.04 -3.59 -8.30
C PRO A 62 3.04 -4.82 -9.21
N LYS A 63 4.20 -5.39 -9.42
CA LYS A 63 4.38 -6.56 -10.29
C LYS A 63 4.95 -7.73 -9.51
N GLY A 64 4.57 -8.92 -9.91
CA GLY A 64 5.15 -10.14 -9.37
C GLY A 64 4.74 -10.48 -7.95
N LEU A 65 3.71 -9.83 -7.41
CA LEU A 65 3.26 -10.12 -6.05
C LEU A 65 2.52 -11.46 -6.00
N VAL A 66 2.78 -12.22 -4.95
CA VAL A 66 2.11 -13.49 -4.69
C VAL A 66 1.43 -13.37 -3.34
N VAL A 67 0.12 -13.62 -3.30
CA VAL A 67 -0.65 -13.52 -2.05
C VAL A 67 -0.05 -14.43 -0.99
N GLY A 68 0.20 -13.88 0.19
CA GLY A 68 0.82 -14.61 1.30
C GLY A 68 2.33 -14.58 1.30
N ALA A 69 2.97 -14.06 0.25
CA ALA A 69 4.44 -14.00 0.18
C ALA A 69 4.95 -12.68 0.76
N PRO A 70 6.19 -12.67 1.27
CA PRO A 70 6.78 -11.44 1.78
C PRO A 70 6.94 -10.38 0.69
N ILE A 71 6.76 -9.13 1.07
CA ILE A 71 6.91 -7.99 0.16
C ILE A 71 7.75 -6.91 0.81
N THR A 72 8.30 -6.04 -0.03
CA THR A 72 9.03 -4.85 0.41
C THR A 72 8.23 -3.63 -0.01
N ILE A 73 7.98 -2.74 0.94
CA ILE A 73 7.26 -1.49 0.70
C ILE A 73 8.28 -0.35 0.76
N THR A 74 8.39 0.38 -0.33
CA THR A 74 9.35 1.48 -0.44
C THR A 74 8.69 2.79 -0.03
N ALA A 75 9.33 3.51 0.90
CA ALA A 75 8.90 4.83 1.39
C ALA A 75 7.43 4.83 1.83
N PRO A 76 7.04 3.94 2.76
CA PRO A 76 5.65 3.92 3.22
C PRO A 76 5.34 5.17 4.05
N THR A 77 4.15 5.72 3.84
CA THR A 77 3.68 6.89 4.57
C THR A 77 2.23 6.72 4.98
N ILE A 78 1.81 7.48 5.99
CA ILE A 78 0.42 7.59 6.37
C ILE A 78 0.01 9.05 6.21
N SER A 79 -1.15 9.28 5.60
CA SER A 79 -1.70 10.62 5.39
C SER A 79 -3.13 10.67 5.90
N THR A 80 -3.57 11.87 6.25
CA THR A 80 -4.94 12.10 6.70
C THR A 80 -5.72 12.84 5.62
N PHE A 81 -7.03 12.67 5.65
CA PHE A 81 -7.93 13.41 4.78
C PHE A 81 -9.20 13.75 5.56
N THR A 82 -9.88 14.81 5.13
CA THR A 82 -11.16 15.22 5.71
C THR A 82 -12.19 15.29 4.59
N THR A 83 -13.33 14.63 4.78
CA THR A 83 -14.42 14.65 3.82
C THR A 83 -15.28 15.89 4.01
N ARG A 84 -16.23 16.10 3.07
CA ARG A 84 -17.10 17.26 3.12
C ARG A 84 -17.97 17.31 4.38
N ASP A 85 -18.32 16.14 4.91
CA ASP A 85 -19.16 16.08 6.11
C ASP A 85 -18.36 16.21 7.40
N GLY A 86 -17.06 16.49 7.29
CA GLY A 86 -16.20 16.67 8.45
C GLY A 86 -15.58 15.41 8.99
N THR A 87 -15.82 14.27 8.35
CA THR A 87 -15.22 13.01 8.76
C THR A 87 -13.74 12.99 8.39
N THR A 88 -12.89 12.62 9.34
CA THR A 88 -11.46 12.50 9.11
C THR A 88 -11.09 11.02 9.00
N GLY A 89 -10.28 10.70 8.02
CA GLY A 89 -9.78 9.35 7.83
C GLY A 89 -8.30 9.34 7.56
N VAL A 90 -7.74 8.15 7.39
CA VAL A 90 -6.33 7.99 7.06
C VAL A 90 -6.20 7.07 5.84
N PHE A 91 -5.11 7.24 5.10
CA PHE A 91 -4.75 6.32 4.04
C PHE A 91 -3.25 6.11 4.03
N TYR A 92 -2.86 4.96 3.51
CA TYR A 92 -1.46 4.57 3.45
C TYR A 92 -0.99 4.63 2.01
N GLU A 93 0.22 5.13 1.81
CA GLU A 93 0.82 5.24 0.49
C GLU A 93 2.24 4.72 0.52
N ALA A 94 2.75 4.34 -0.65
CA ALA A 94 4.13 3.95 -0.81
C ALA A 94 4.59 4.33 -2.20
N ALA A 95 5.90 4.49 -2.36
CA ALA A 95 6.48 4.75 -3.68
C ALA A 95 6.40 3.50 -4.55
N ALA A 96 6.56 2.31 -3.96
CA ALA A 96 6.49 1.05 -4.68
C ALA A 96 6.24 -0.09 -3.71
N ILE A 97 5.67 -1.17 -4.23
CA ILE A 97 5.53 -2.44 -3.51
C ILE A 97 6.10 -3.51 -4.43
N GLU A 98 7.02 -4.30 -3.92
CA GLU A 98 7.72 -5.30 -4.71
C GLU A 98 7.83 -6.60 -3.93
N PRO A 99 7.98 -7.75 -4.61
CA PRO A 99 8.29 -8.99 -3.90
C PRO A 99 9.57 -8.81 -3.10
N ALA A 100 9.59 -9.29 -1.87
CA ALA A 100 10.80 -9.26 -1.08
C ALA A 100 11.82 -10.19 -1.72
N ARG A 101 13.09 -9.79 -1.74
CA ARG A 101 14.14 -10.67 -2.25
C ARG A 101 14.33 -11.82 -1.30
N ALA A 102 14.39 -12.96 -1.91
CA ALA A 102 14.79 -14.10 -1.12
C ALA A 102 16.19 -13.89 -0.62
N THR A 103 16.60 -14.04 0.35
CA THR A 103 17.74 -13.67 0.75
C THR A 103 18.80 -14.40 1.04
N ARG A 104 18.64 -14.09 0.46
CA ARG A 104 19.24 -14.26 0.54
C ARG A 104 19.74 -14.38 1.28
N GLU A 105 19.62 -14.12 1.43
CA GLU A 105 19.90 -14.15 2.09
C GLU A 105 20.01 -14.80 2.66
N ALA A 106 19.79 -15.02 2.59
CA ALA A 106 19.91 -15.59 3.09
C ALA A 106 20.40 -16.08 3.13
N SER A 107 20.58 -16.09 3.01
CA SER A 107 21.00 -16.60 3.15
C SER A 107 21.51 -16.79 3.55
#